data_1c8e33711495fb460c9faccea42b4a0d
#
_entry.id   1c8e33711495fb460c9faccea42b4a0d
#
_cell.length_a   1.000
_cell.length_b   1.000
_cell.length_c   1.000
_cell.angle_alpha   90.00
_cell.angle_beta   90.00
_cell.angle_gamma   90.00
#
_symmetry.space_group_name_H-M   'P 1'
#
loop_
_entity.id
_entity.type
_entity.pdbx_description
1 polymer ?
#
loop_
_entity_poly.entity_id
_entity_poly.type
_entity_poly.pdbx_seq_one_letter_code
_entity_poly.pdbx_strand_id
1 'polypeptide(L)'
;MIATSGNKNSERDYVDQAYIRASNLEKVISEYNKKLKSSDLRSIAMSLKSVLSENSFILATSLTEDFGAKGVGEPEKKSILEDEEAHLTELDDTLEAGRLNGLLDRVFSREFTYQTSMLISLEENILTRTKKDNLKSKLTTSISNLEQARDRLDAFEAR
;
A
#
# COMPACT_ATOMS: atom_id res chain seq x y z
N MET A 1 -18.06 -21.10 -19.14
CA MET A 1 -17.71 -20.37 -19.18
C MET A 1 -16.60 -19.95 -19.03
N ILE A 2 -16.35 -19.87 -18.91
CA ILE A 2 -15.51 -19.40 -19.07
C ILE A 2 -14.89 -18.32 -19.14
N ALA A 3 -15.09 -17.83 -19.29
CA ALA A 3 -14.90 -16.49 -19.58
C ALA A 3 -14.11 -15.68 -18.63
N THR A 4 -13.86 -16.19 -17.52
CA THR A 4 -13.09 -15.51 -16.48
C THR A 4 -11.59 -15.48 -16.78
N SER A 5 -11.13 -16.25 -17.74
CA SER A 5 -9.70 -16.26 -18.06
C SER A 5 -9.20 -14.89 -18.51
N GLY A 6 -10.04 -14.10 -19.19
CA GLY A 6 -9.68 -12.77 -19.64
C GLY A 6 -9.54 -11.76 -18.50
N ASN A 7 -10.10 -12.08 -17.34
CA ASN A 7 -10.05 -11.20 -16.18
C ASN A 7 -8.97 -11.60 -15.18
N LYS A 8 -8.27 -12.67 -15.48
CA LYS A 8 -7.22 -13.15 -14.58
C LYS A 8 -6.03 -12.23 -14.59
N ASN A 9 -5.54 -11.89 -13.40
CA ASN A 9 -4.37 -11.05 -13.29
C ASN A 9 -3.10 -11.85 -13.45
N SER A 10 -2.14 -11.29 -14.17
CA SER A 10 -0.81 -11.83 -14.31
C SER A 10 0.02 -11.47 -13.08
N GLU A 11 1.22 -12.07 -12.97
CA GLU A 11 2.15 -11.69 -11.92
C GLU A 11 2.46 -10.20 -11.99
N ARG A 12 2.71 -9.67 -13.19
CA ARG A 12 2.96 -8.24 -13.37
C ARG A 12 1.79 -7.40 -12.89
N ASP A 13 0.55 -7.83 -13.13
CA ASP A 13 -0.63 -7.09 -12.70
C ASP A 13 -0.65 -6.92 -11.19
N TYR A 14 -0.31 -7.96 -10.44
CA TYR A 14 -0.25 -7.88 -8.98
C TYR A 14 0.86 -6.95 -8.50
N VAL A 15 2.00 -6.96 -9.18
CA VAL A 15 3.11 -6.05 -8.84
C VAL A 15 2.73 -4.61 -9.15
N ASP A 16 2.09 -4.36 -10.30
CA ASP A 16 1.57 -3.04 -10.65
C ASP A 16 0.60 -2.53 -9.59
N GLN A 17 -0.33 -3.38 -9.18
CA GLN A 17 -1.33 -3.02 -8.19
C GLN A 17 -0.70 -2.68 -6.84
N ALA A 18 0.23 -3.52 -6.38
CA ALA A 18 0.92 -3.29 -5.12
C ALA A 18 1.74 -1.99 -5.16
N TYR A 19 2.41 -1.73 -6.27
CA TYR A 19 3.18 -0.50 -6.43
C TYR A 19 2.29 0.74 -6.31
N ILE A 20 1.18 0.75 -7.04
CA ILE A 20 0.27 1.89 -7.03
C ILE A 20 -0.33 2.08 -5.63
N ARG A 21 -0.73 0.97 -5.00
CA ARG A 21 -1.29 1.01 -3.65
C ARG A 21 -0.28 1.57 -2.65
N ALA A 22 0.93 1.06 -2.63
CA ALA A 22 1.97 1.53 -1.71
C ALA A 22 2.28 3.01 -1.94
N SER A 23 2.40 3.44 -3.20
CA SER A 23 2.66 4.83 -3.54
C SER A 23 1.52 5.74 -3.11
N ASN A 24 0.28 5.31 -3.30
CA ASN A 24 -0.89 6.10 -2.90
C ASN A 24 -0.96 6.24 -1.39
N LEU A 25 -0.70 5.16 -0.65
CA LEU A 25 -0.71 5.21 0.82
C LEU A 25 0.37 6.17 1.34
N GLU A 26 1.53 6.15 0.72
CA GLU A 26 2.62 7.08 1.06
C GLU A 26 2.18 8.54 0.87
N LYS A 27 1.52 8.84 -0.25
CA LYS A 27 1.02 10.19 -0.54
C LYS A 27 -0.01 10.63 0.48
N VAL A 28 -0.92 9.75 0.86
CA VAL A 28 -1.96 10.07 1.84
C VAL A 28 -1.35 10.38 3.20
N ILE A 29 -0.35 9.62 3.62
CA ILE A 29 0.35 9.93 4.88
C ILE A 29 0.98 11.32 4.81
N SER A 30 1.63 11.66 3.70
CA SER A 30 2.23 12.99 3.53
C SER A 30 1.20 14.09 3.65
N GLU A 31 0.00 13.86 3.14
CA GLU A 31 -1.08 14.84 3.17
C GLU A 31 -1.64 15.04 4.58
N TYR A 32 -1.86 13.94 5.32
CA TYR A 32 -2.56 14.00 6.60
C TYR A 32 -1.65 14.07 7.83
N ASN A 33 -0.38 13.74 7.71
CA ASN A 33 0.53 13.66 8.86
C ASN A 33 0.51 14.93 9.72
N LYS A 34 0.59 16.08 9.08
CA LYS A 34 0.62 17.37 9.80
C LYS A 34 -0.68 17.68 10.51
N LYS A 35 -1.76 17.05 10.12
CA LYS A 35 -3.09 17.27 10.68
C LYS A 35 -3.37 16.38 11.89
N LEU A 36 -2.53 15.37 12.13
CA LEU A 36 -2.66 14.49 13.29
C LEU A 36 -2.28 15.26 14.55
N LYS A 37 -3.04 15.04 15.63
CA LYS A 37 -2.82 15.73 16.90
C LYS A 37 -1.76 15.07 17.76
N SER A 38 -1.73 13.73 17.79
CA SER A 38 -0.78 13.00 18.62
C SER A 38 0.61 13.00 17.99
N SER A 39 1.62 13.42 18.75
CA SER A 39 3.01 13.37 18.28
C SER A 39 3.47 11.92 18.11
N ASP A 40 2.99 11.03 18.97
CA ASP A 40 3.29 9.60 18.85
C ASP A 40 2.73 9.04 17.54
N LEU A 41 1.49 9.38 17.22
CA LEU A 41 0.89 8.92 15.96
C LEU A 41 1.60 9.50 14.74
N ARG A 42 1.99 10.78 14.80
CA ARG A 42 2.77 11.37 13.71
C ARG A 42 4.07 10.62 13.48
N SER A 43 4.73 10.24 14.56
CA SER A 43 6.00 9.49 14.48
C SER A 43 5.78 8.11 13.87
N ILE A 44 4.73 7.41 14.30
CA ILE A 44 4.38 6.10 13.76
C ILE A 44 4.04 6.22 12.28
N ALA A 45 3.27 7.24 11.91
CA ALA A 45 2.88 7.47 10.52
C ALA A 45 4.10 7.72 9.63
N MET A 46 5.08 8.49 10.12
CA MET A 46 6.29 8.76 9.34
C MET A 46 7.16 7.52 9.20
N SER A 47 7.19 6.66 10.20
CA SER A 47 7.87 5.36 10.11
C SER A 47 7.20 4.49 9.05
N LEU A 48 5.87 4.45 9.03
CA LEU A 48 5.13 3.70 8.01
C LEU A 48 5.39 4.29 6.62
N LYS A 49 5.41 5.61 6.50
CA LYS A 49 5.70 6.26 5.22
C LYS A 49 7.06 5.83 4.68
N SER A 50 8.07 5.77 5.55
CA SER A 50 9.41 5.35 5.17
C SER A 50 9.42 3.90 4.67
N VAL A 51 8.70 3.02 5.37
CA VAL A 51 8.58 1.62 4.97
C VAL A 51 7.86 1.49 3.63
N LEU A 52 6.79 2.28 3.43
CA LEU A 52 6.05 2.27 2.17
C LEU A 52 6.91 2.78 1.00
N SER A 53 7.73 3.79 1.24
CA SER A 53 8.62 4.34 0.23
C SER A 53 9.62 3.28 -0.25
N GLU A 54 10.23 2.56 0.70
CA GLU A 54 11.14 1.48 0.39
C GLU A 54 10.43 0.33 -0.31
N ASN A 55 9.23 0.00 0.16
CA ASN A 55 8.40 -1.05 -0.43
C ASN A 55 8.06 -0.74 -1.90
N SER A 56 7.60 0.47 -2.17
CA SER A 56 7.26 0.87 -3.54
C SER A 56 8.49 0.87 -4.45
N PHE A 57 9.66 1.23 -3.91
CA PHE A 57 10.90 1.19 -4.68
C PHE A 57 11.27 -0.24 -5.10
N ILE A 58 11.09 -1.21 -4.19
CA ILE A 58 11.33 -2.62 -4.49
C ILE A 58 10.43 -3.08 -5.64
N LEU A 59 9.15 -2.72 -5.56
CA LEU A 59 8.18 -3.09 -6.58
C LEU A 59 8.47 -2.39 -7.93
N ALA A 60 8.83 -1.11 -7.88
CA ALA A 60 9.20 -0.36 -9.07
C ALA A 60 10.42 -0.96 -9.77
N THR A 61 11.42 -1.35 -8.99
CA THR A 61 12.63 -1.98 -9.52
C THR A 61 12.29 -3.28 -10.23
N SER A 62 11.42 -4.09 -9.62
CA SER A 62 10.98 -5.34 -10.24
C SER A 62 10.20 -5.09 -11.52
N LEU A 63 9.31 -4.10 -11.53
CA LEU A 63 8.54 -3.76 -12.73
C LEU A 63 9.47 -3.41 -13.90
N THR A 64 10.51 -2.65 -13.64
CA THR A 64 11.46 -2.23 -14.66
C THR A 64 12.39 -3.38 -15.07
N GLU A 65 13.00 -4.05 -14.11
CA GLU A 65 14.05 -5.03 -14.37
C GLU A 65 13.53 -6.42 -14.75
N ASP A 66 12.46 -6.84 -14.08
CA ASP A 66 11.93 -8.20 -14.27
C ASP A 66 10.82 -8.27 -15.31
N PHE A 67 10.06 -7.20 -15.44
CA PHE A 67 8.88 -7.17 -16.32
C PHE A 67 9.03 -6.23 -17.52
N GLY A 68 10.14 -5.49 -17.57
CA GLY A 68 10.40 -4.60 -18.70
C GLY A 68 9.41 -3.45 -18.83
N ALA A 69 8.83 -3.01 -17.71
CA ALA A 69 7.87 -1.91 -17.75
C ALA A 69 8.56 -0.62 -18.21
N LYS A 70 7.91 0.09 -19.13
CA LYS A 70 8.43 1.35 -19.67
C LYS A 70 8.25 2.50 -18.68
N GLY A 71 7.20 2.43 -17.87
CA GLY A 71 6.93 3.40 -16.82
C GLY A 71 6.27 2.73 -15.65
N VAL A 72 6.74 3.04 -14.44
CA VAL A 72 6.10 2.52 -13.23
C VAL A 72 4.84 3.35 -12.95
N GLY A 73 3.80 2.69 -12.47
CA GLY A 73 2.51 3.35 -12.29
C GLY A 73 1.67 3.39 -13.55
N GLU A 74 2.11 2.72 -14.60
CA GLU A 74 1.38 2.61 -15.87
C GLU A 74 1.08 1.15 -16.15
N PRO A 75 0.06 0.58 -15.46
CA PRO A 75 -0.25 -0.84 -15.60
C PRO A 75 -0.74 -1.18 -17.00
N GLU A 76 -0.48 -2.41 -17.42
CA GLU A 76 -1.01 -2.91 -18.69
C GLU A 76 -2.53 -3.00 -18.66
N LYS A 77 -3.07 -3.31 -17.48
CA LYS A 77 -4.52 -3.39 -17.28
C LYS A 77 -5.04 -2.07 -16.75
N LYS A 78 -5.81 -1.38 -17.56
CA LYS A 78 -6.42 -0.11 -17.18
C LYS A 78 -7.31 -0.22 -15.95
N SER A 79 -7.96 -1.36 -15.77
CA SER A 79 -8.85 -1.57 -14.62
C SER A 79 -8.11 -1.48 -13.29
N ILE A 80 -6.83 -1.85 -13.25
CA ILE A 80 -6.03 -1.74 -12.03
C ILE A 80 -5.89 -0.28 -11.62
N LEU A 81 -5.58 0.59 -12.57
CA LEU A 81 -5.44 2.02 -12.30
C LEU A 81 -6.77 2.62 -11.82
N GLU A 82 -7.86 2.25 -12.49
CA GLU A 82 -9.20 2.72 -12.13
C GLU A 82 -9.60 2.28 -10.72
N ASP A 83 -9.36 1.00 -10.41
CA ASP A 83 -9.68 0.44 -9.11
C ASP A 83 -8.87 1.12 -8.00
N GLU A 84 -7.59 1.37 -8.25
CA GLU A 84 -6.74 2.01 -7.24
C GLU A 84 -7.07 3.49 -7.06
N GLU A 85 -7.51 4.17 -8.11
CA GLU A 85 -7.98 5.55 -8.00
C GLU A 85 -9.26 5.63 -7.18
N ALA A 86 -10.20 4.71 -7.40
CA ALA A 86 -11.43 4.64 -6.62
C ALA A 86 -11.12 4.36 -5.15
N HIS A 87 -10.19 3.47 -4.90
CA HIS A 87 -9.76 3.11 -3.55
C HIS A 87 -9.14 4.31 -2.83
N LEU A 88 -8.30 5.06 -3.54
CA LEU A 88 -7.65 6.26 -3.01
C LEU A 88 -8.70 7.32 -2.64
N THR A 89 -9.67 7.54 -3.52
CA THR A 89 -10.75 8.51 -3.28
C THR A 89 -11.54 8.13 -2.03
N GLU A 90 -11.87 6.85 -1.88
CA GLU A 90 -12.63 6.38 -0.72
C GLU A 90 -11.84 6.59 0.58
N LEU A 91 -10.55 6.28 0.56
CA LEU A 91 -9.70 6.49 1.73
C LEU A 91 -9.61 7.96 2.09
N ASP A 92 -9.40 8.82 1.09
CA ASP A 92 -9.31 10.26 1.32
C ASP A 92 -10.62 10.81 1.90
N ASP A 93 -11.76 10.37 1.36
CA ASP A 93 -13.07 10.80 1.86
C ASP A 93 -13.27 10.38 3.32
N THR A 94 -12.85 9.16 3.67
CA THR A 94 -12.96 8.65 5.03
C THR A 94 -12.12 9.47 6.01
N LEU A 95 -10.87 9.77 5.63
CA LEU A 95 -9.97 10.56 6.47
C LEU A 95 -10.46 11.99 6.61
N GLU A 96 -10.95 12.58 5.53
CA GLU A 96 -11.46 13.93 5.56
C GLU A 96 -12.70 14.05 6.45
N ALA A 97 -13.61 13.08 6.38
CA ALA A 97 -14.75 13.01 7.27
C ALA A 97 -14.31 12.94 8.74
N GLY A 98 -13.28 12.11 9.01
CA GLY A 98 -12.70 12.02 10.36
C GLY A 98 -12.14 13.35 10.82
N ARG A 99 -11.42 14.04 9.95
CA ARG A 99 -10.85 15.35 10.26
C ARG A 99 -11.95 16.37 10.60
N LEU A 100 -12.98 16.43 9.79
CA LEU A 100 -14.08 17.36 9.98
C LEU A 100 -14.87 17.11 11.27
N ASN A 101 -14.87 15.86 11.73
CA ASN A 101 -15.56 15.48 12.97
C ASN A 101 -14.65 15.50 14.21
N GLY A 102 -13.39 15.92 14.05
CA GLY A 102 -12.44 15.99 15.16
C GLY A 102 -11.92 14.62 15.61
N LEU A 103 -12.00 13.60 14.74
CA LEU A 103 -11.64 12.23 15.06
C LEU A 103 -10.52 11.70 14.15
N LEU A 104 -9.73 12.60 13.56
CA LEU A 104 -8.76 12.18 12.56
C LEU A 104 -7.76 11.15 13.08
N ASP A 105 -7.21 11.37 14.27
CA ASP A 105 -6.21 10.44 14.83
C ASP A 105 -6.76 9.02 14.90
N ARG A 106 -7.97 8.89 15.40
CA ARG A 106 -8.62 7.60 15.54
C ARG A 106 -8.92 6.96 14.19
N VAL A 107 -9.47 7.74 13.27
CA VAL A 107 -9.81 7.24 11.93
C VAL A 107 -8.54 6.88 11.17
N PHE A 108 -7.51 7.71 11.26
CA PHE A 108 -6.23 7.47 10.58
C PHE A 108 -5.58 6.16 11.05
N SER A 109 -5.47 5.97 12.36
CA SER A 109 -4.82 4.76 12.88
C SER A 109 -5.57 3.50 12.47
N ARG A 110 -6.90 3.54 12.52
CA ARG A 110 -7.74 2.41 12.13
C ARG A 110 -7.62 2.12 10.64
N GLU A 111 -7.75 3.17 9.81
CA GLU A 111 -7.70 3.00 8.36
C GLU A 111 -6.34 2.51 7.89
N PHE A 112 -5.26 3.06 8.43
CA PHE A 112 -3.93 2.63 7.99
C PHE A 112 -3.53 1.27 8.53
N THR A 113 -4.05 0.85 9.67
CA THR A 113 -3.90 -0.53 10.13
C THR A 113 -4.53 -1.48 9.10
N TYR A 114 -5.75 -1.16 8.67
CA TYR A 114 -6.48 -1.95 7.69
C TYR A 114 -5.78 -1.92 6.31
N GLN A 115 -5.44 -0.74 5.83
CA GLN A 115 -4.82 -0.57 4.51
C GLN A 115 -3.47 -1.28 4.42
N THR A 116 -2.67 -1.20 5.49
CA THR A 116 -1.38 -1.87 5.53
C THR A 116 -1.57 -3.39 5.51
N SER A 117 -2.56 -3.90 6.25
CA SER A 117 -2.88 -5.33 6.23
C SER A 117 -3.30 -5.80 4.84
N MET A 118 -4.08 -4.99 4.13
CA MET A 118 -4.49 -5.33 2.76
C MET A 118 -3.31 -5.34 1.81
N LEU A 119 -2.40 -4.38 1.94
CA LEU A 119 -1.19 -4.34 1.12
C LEU A 119 -0.31 -5.56 1.39
N ILE A 120 -0.15 -5.93 2.64
CA ILE A 120 0.60 -7.14 3.02
C ILE A 120 0.01 -8.37 2.35
N SER A 121 -1.31 -8.54 2.40
CA SER A 121 -1.97 -9.67 1.76
C SER A 121 -1.73 -9.71 0.25
N LEU A 122 -1.80 -8.56 -0.39
CA LEU A 122 -1.54 -8.45 -1.82
C LEU A 122 -0.10 -8.85 -2.15
N GLU A 123 0.85 -8.42 -1.35
CA GLU A 123 2.26 -8.72 -1.57
C GLU A 123 2.61 -10.15 -1.22
N GLU A 124 1.95 -10.74 -0.22
CA GLU A 124 2.10 -12.18 0.06
C GLU A 124 1.63 -13.02 -1.12
N ASN A 125 0.59 -12.58 -1.79
CA ASN A 125 0.12 -13.23 -3.01
C ASN A 125 1.19 -13.18 -4.11
N ILE A 126 1.91 -12.06 -4.22
CA ILE A 126 3.05 -11.97 -5.14
C ILE A 126 4.12 -12.98 -4.77
N LEU A 127 4.45 -13.11 -3.49
CA LEU A 127 5.48 -14.06 -3.03
C LEU A 127 5.14 -15.50 -3.39
N THR A 128 3.86 -15.87 -3.32
CA THR A 128 3.46 -17.25 -3.64
C THR A 128 3.58 -17.58 -5.11
N ARG A 129 3.62 -16.55 -5.96
CA ARG A 129 3.64 -16.70 -7.42
C ARG A 129 4.99 -16.49 -8.05
N THR A 130 5.80 -15.62 -7.46
CA THR A 130 7.04 -15.19 -8.11
C THR A 130 8.14 -16.24 -8.04
N LYS A 131 8.89 -16.32 -9.16
CA LYS A 131 10.11 -17.12 -9.22
C LYS A 131 11.34 -16.24 -9.31
N LYS A 132 11.15 -14.93 -9.15
CA LYS A 132 12.24 -13.95 -9.22
C LYS A 132 12.85 -13.82 -7.82
N ASP A 133 14.00 -14.43 -7.64
CA ASP A 133 14.65 -14.54 -6.33
C ASP A 133 14.92 -13.21 -5.67
N ASN A 134 15.34 -12.23 -6.46
CA ASN A 134 15.64 -10.90 -5.93
C ASN A 134 14.39 -10.21 -5.38
N LEU A 135 13.30 -10.26 -6.13
CA LEU A 135 12.01 -9.71 -5.69
C LEU A 135 11.55 -10.44 -4.43
N LYS A 136 11.61 -11.76 -4.45
CA LYS A 136 11.16 -12.59 -3.33
C LYS A 136 11.89 -12.24 -2.05
N SER A 137 13.22 -12.14 -2.11
CA SER A 137 14.04 -11.85 -0.95
C SER A 137 13.75 -10.45 -0.38
N LYS A 138 13.74 -9.44 -1.24
CA LYS A 138 13.53 -8.07 -0.82
C LYS A 138 12.12 -7.82 -0.32
N LEU A 139 11.13 -8.42 -0.99
CA LEU A 139 9.74 -8.25 -0.62
C LEU A 139 9.44 -8.93 0.71
N THR A 140 10.04 -10.08 0.97
CA THR A 140 9.89 -10.77 2.27
C THR A 140 10.32 -9.86 3.42
N THR A 141 11.48 -9.19 3.28
CA THR A 141 11.97 -8.26 4.29
C THR A 141 11.04 -7.05 4.42
N SER A 142 10.60 -6.52 3.29
CA SER A 142 9.72 -5.34 3.28
C SER A 142 8.37 -5.66 3.93
N ILE A 143 7.81 -6.83 3.68
CA ILE A 143 6.55 -7.25 4.32
C ILE A 143 6.73 -7.31 5.83
N SER A 144 7.86 -7.83 6.31
CA SER A 144 8.14 -7.86 7.75
C SER A 144 8.15 -6.44 8.33
N ASN A 145 8.73 -5.49 7.61
CA ASN A 145 8.76 -4.09 8.04
C ASN A 145 7.35 -3.47 8.03
N LEU A 146 6.53 -3.83 7.04
CA LEU A 146 5.13 -3.38 7.00
C LEU A 146 4.34 -3.94 8.18
N GLU A 147 4.56 -5.20 8.53
CA GLU A 147 3.89 -5.83 9.66
C GLU A 147 4.25 -5.12 10.97
N GLN A 148 5.51 -4.78 11.16
CA GLN A 148 5.95 -4.06 12.36
C GLN A 148 5.31 -2.67 12.46
N ALA A 149 5.25 -1.95 11.34
CA ALA A 149 4.63 -0.63 11.31
C ALA A 149 3.13 -0.72 11.57
N ARG A 150 2.47 -1.72 10.97
CA ARG A 150 1.04 -1.97 11.22
C ARG A 150 0.78 -2.26 12.67
N ASP A 151 1.61 -3.07 13.30
CA ASP A 151 1.42 -3.44 14.70
C ASP A 151 1.53 -2.23 15.63
N ARG A 152 2.39 -1.27 15.29
CA ARG A 152 2.47 -0.02 16.05
C ARG A 152 1.19 0.81 15.93
N LEU A 153 0.62 0.87 14.73
CA LEU A 153 -0.66 1.56 14.51
C LEU A 153 -1.78 0.89 15.28
N ASP A 154 -1.82 -0.44 15.23
CA ASP A 154 -2.82 -1.22 15.93
C ASP A 154 -2.72 -1.02 17.44
N ALA A 155 -1.51 -1.00 17.96
CA ALA A 155 -1.27 -0.76 19.40
C ALA A 155 -1.71 0.65 19.80
N PHE A 156 -1.52 1.64 18.94
CA PHE A 156 -2.00 3.00 19.19
C PHE A 156 -3.52 3.04 19.25
N GLU A 157 -4.19 2.38 18.33
CA GLU A 157 -5.66 2.33 18.30
C GLU A 157 -6.22 1.66 19.54
N ALA A 158 -5.52 0.68 20.06
CA ALA A 158 -5.96 -0.06 21.26
C ALA A 158 -5.95 0.78 22.54
N ARG A 159 -5.26 1.93 22.55
CA ARG A 159 -5.21 2.82 23.71
C ARG A 159 -6.50 3.64 23.82
#